data_ed0286797fa29ef103522b1c75761a42
#
_entry.id   ed0286797fa29ef103522b1c75761a42
#
_cell.length_a   1.000
_cell.length_b   1.000
_cell.length_c   1.000
_cell.angle_alpha   90.00
_cell.angle_beta   90.00
_cell.angle_gamma   90.00
#
_symmetry.space_group_name_H-M   'P 1'
#
loop_
_entity.id
_entity.type
_entity.pdbx_description
1 polymer ?
#
loop_
_entity_poly.entity_id
_entity_poly.type
_entity_poly.pdbx_seq_one_letter_code
_entity_poly.pdbx_strand_id
1 'polypeptide(L)'
;MALFDLTGKIALVTGASGGIGGAVARMLHGQGATVALSGTRREALDALAAELGDRTQVFTADLGKTDEVEALATTVEEALGKIDILVHNAGVTRDNLFLRMKDEEWDQVIAVNLTAGFRLARATAKGMMRRRSGRIIFVTSVVGAMGNPGQGNYAASKAGIVGMAKSLAQEIATRNVTINCVAPGFIDTAMTGALDDKQRARVVGNIPMGRMGTPKDVAAAVVYLASDEAAYVTGATLHVNGGLAMV
;
A
#
# COMPACT_ATOMS: atom_id res chain seq x y z
N MET A 1 24.17 -2.81 -13.28
CA MET A 1 22.79 -2.31 -13.13
C MET A 1 22.77 -1.38 -11.92
N ALA A 2 21.97 -0.33 -11.96
CA ALA A 2 21.75 0.50 -10.79
C ALA A 2 20.99 -0.30 -9.74
N LEU A 3 21.24 -0.08 -8.45
CA LEU A 3 20.47 -0.69 -7.37
C LEU A 3 19.00 -0.24 -7.46
N PHE A 4 18.09 -1.20 -7.26
CA PHE A 4 16.64 -0.98 -7.26
C PHE A 4 16.10 -0.47 -8.60
N ASP A 5 16.74 -0.82 -9.72
CA ASP A 5 16.28 -0.46 -11.05
C ASP A 5 14.95 -1.13 -11.39
N LEU A 6 13.97 -0.31 -11.76
CA LEU A 6 12.61 -0.72 -12.13
C LEU A 6 12.30 -0.39 -13.60
N THR A 7 13.32 -0.12 -14.41
CA THR A 7 13.16 0.19 -15.83
C THR A 7 12.39 -0.93 -16.55
N GLY A 8 11.32 -0.55 -17.29
CA GLY A 8 10.45 -1.48 -18.01
C GLY A 8 9.45 -2.26 -17.14
N LYS A 9 9.42 -2.03 -15.82
CA LYS A 9 8.37 -2.54 -14.93
C LYS A 9 7.17 -1.61 -14.93
N ILE A 10 5.98 -2.18 -14.79
CA ILE A 10 4.72 -1.45 -14.67
C ILE A 10 4.17 -1.66 -13.27
N ALA A 11 3.98 -0.55 -12.54
CA ALA A 11 3.49 -0.54 -11.17
C ALA A 11 2.08 0.06 -11.06
N LEU A 12 1.15 -0.69 -10.50
CA LEU A 12 -0.16 -0.16 -10.07
C LEU A 12 -0.08 0.26 -8.61
N VAL A 13 -0.31 1.54 -8.33
CA VAL A 13 -0.32 2.11 -6.98
C VAL A 13 -1.72 2.61 -6.64
N THR A 14 -2.37 1.97 -5.67
CA THR A 14 -3.68 2.43 -5.17
C THR A 14 -3.53 3.47 -4.07
N GLY A 15 -4.48 4.41 -3.98
CA GLY A 15 -4.38 5.52 -3.04
C GLY A 15 -3.23 6.48 -3.37
N ALA A 16 -2.84 6.58 -4.63
CA ALA A 16 -1.72 7.40 -5.10
C ALA A 16 -1.93 8.92 -4.90
N SER A 17 -3.18 9.35 -4.72
CA SER A 17 -3.51 10.74 -4.36
C SER A 17 -3.21 11.10 -2.90
N GLY A 18 -2.86 10.13 -2.03
CA GLY A 18 -2.51 10.35 -0.63
C GLY A 18 -1.01 10.54 -0.40
N GLY A 19 -0.62 10.94 0.83
CA GLY A 19 0.77 11.24 1.17
C GLY A 19 1.74 10.07 0.95
N ILE A 20 1.45 8.90 1.49
CA ILE A 20 2.28 7.69 1.33
C ILE A 20 2.21 7.20 -0.13
N GLY A 21 1.00 7.03 -0.67
CA GLY A 21 0.83 6.54 -2.04
C GLY A 21 1.48 7.44 -3.10
N GLY A 22 1.38 8.77 -2.93
CA GLY A 22 2.07 9.71 -3.81
C GLY A 22 3.59 9.63 -3.73
N ALA A 23 4.14 9.46 -2.51
CA ALA A 23 5.58 9.26 -2.34
C ALA A 23 6.07 7.94 -2.95
N VAL A 24 5.28 6.87 -2.79
CA VAL A 24 5.55 5.57 -3.42
C VAL A 24 5.58 5.71 -4.95
N ALA A 25 4.56 6.36 -5.53
CA ALA A 25 4.49 6.59 -6.97
C ALA A 25 5.71 7.35 -7.50
N ARG A 26 6.10 8.44 -6.82
CA ARG A 26 7.30 9.23 -7.17
C ARG A 26 8.57 8.39 -7.14
N MET A 27 8.76 7.61 -6.09
CA MET A 27 9.99 6.82 -5.96
C MET A 27 10.05 5.66 -6.95
N LEU A 28 8.95 4.95 -7.20
CA LEU A 28 8.91 3.90 -8.23
C LEU A 28 9.16 4.49 -9.63
N HIS A 29 8.55 5.63 -9.93
CA HIS A 29 8.79 6.36 -11.19
C HIS A 29 10.26 6.81 -11.32
N GLY A 30 10.84 7.35 -10.25
CA GLY A 30 12.24 7.77 -10.20
C GLY A 30 13.23 6.61 -10.40
N GLN A 31 12.82 5.38 -10.08
CA GLN A 31 13.59 4.15 -10.34
C GLN A 31 13.30 3.55 -11.74
N GLY A 32 12.60 4.26 -12.60
CA GLY A 32 12.39 3.85 -13.99
C GLY A 32 11.07 3.12 -14.29
N ALA A 33 10.22 2.88 -13.29
CA ALA A 33 8.94 2.24 -13.52
C ALA A 33 7.95 3.13 -14.29
N THR A 34 7.07 2.51 -15.07
CA THR A 34 5.82 3.12 -15.52
C THR A 34 4.79 2.96 -14.40
N VAL A 35 4.10 4.03 -14.01
CA VAL A 35 3.21 4.01 -12.84
C VAL A 35 1.77 4.28 -13.22
N ALA A 36 0.90 3.29 -12.98
CA ALA A 36 -0.55 3.44 -12.99
C ALA A 36 -1.00 4.03 -11.64
N LEU A 37 -1.44 5.28 -11.66
CA LEU A 37 -1.87 6.04 -10.50
C LEU A 37 -3.36 5.81 -10.24
N SER A 38 -3.74 5.17 -9.13
CA SER A 38 -5.15 4.90 -8.83
C SER A 38 -5.61 5.51 -7.52
N GLY A 39 -6.86 5.96 -7.50
CA GLY A 39 -7.56 6.55 -6.35
C GLY A 39 -8.87 7.20 -6.77
N THR A 40 -9.58 7.81 -5.82
CA THR A 40 -10.89 8.45 -6.07
C THR A 40 -10.78 9.92 -6.48
N ARG A 41 -9.70 10.60 -6.11
CA ARG A 41 -9.54 12.05 -6.34
C ARG A 41 -8.83 12.32 -7.66
N ARG A 42 -9.61 12.43 -8.74
CA ARG A 42 -9.10 12.59 -10.10
C ARG A 42 -8.12 13.75 -10.24
N GLU A 43 -8.47 14.94 -9.76
CA GLU A 43 -7.62 16.13 -9.84
C GLU A 43 -6.25 15.96 -9.17
N ALA A 44 -6.22 15.31 -8.00
CA ALA A 44 -4.96 15.05 -7.29
C ALA A 44 -4.08 14.01 -8.02
N LEU A 45 -4.70 13.07 -8.70
CA LEU A 45 -3.98 12.10 -9.53
C LEU A 45 -3.44 12.75 -10.81
N ASP A 46 -4.23 13.60 -11.46
CA ASP A 46 -3.81 14.33 -12.65
C ASP A 46 -2.65 15.31 -12.33
N ALA A 47 -2.72 15.98 -11.18
CA ALA A 47 -1.61 16.82 -10.71
C ALA A 47 -0.32 16.01 -10.47
N LEU A 48 -0.44 14.82 -9.87
CA LEU A 48 0.72 13.93 -9.67
C LEU A 48 1.25 13.41 -11.02
N ALA A 49 0.37 13.04 -11.95
CA ALA A 49 0.77 12.61 -13.28
C ALA A 49 1.49 13.75 -14.05
N ALA A 50 0.99 14.98 -13.96
CA ALA A 50 1.65 16.15 -14.56
C ALA A 50 3.03 16.44 -13.94
N GLU A 51 3.18 16.25 -12.63
CA GLU A 51 4.47 16.39 -11.94
C GLU A 51 5.49 15.35 -12.42
N LEU A 52 5.05 14.08 -12.58
CA LEU A 52 5.92 12.97 -12.96
C LEU A 52 6.23 12.94 -14.46
N GLY A 53 5.34 13.48 -15.28
CA GLY A 53 5.50 13.53 -16.74
C GLY A 53 5.20 12.18 -17.41
N ASP A 54 6.08 11.78 -18.32
CA ASP A 54 5.98 10.51 -19.05
C ASP A 54 6.01 9.29 -18.12
N ARG A 55 5.63 8.13 -18.66
CA ARG A 55 5.53 6.85 -17.89
C ARG A 55 4.55 6.90 -16.73
N THR A 56 3.50 7.74 -16.82
CA THR A 56 2.39 7.74 -15.86
C THR A 56 1.04 7.72 -16.56
N GLN A 57 0.07 7.05 -15.94
CA GLN A 57 -1.31 7.07 -16.39
C GLN A 57 -2.27 7.01 -15.19
N VAL A 58 -3.38 7.74 -15.28
CA VAL A 58 -4.38 7.85 -14.20
C VAL A 58 -5.54 6.90 -14.44
N PHE A 59 -5.89 6.14 -13.40
CA PHE A 59 -7.02 5.20 -13.36
C PHE A 59 -7.83 5.48 -12.09
N THR A 60 -8.96 6.17 -12.23
CA THR A 60 -9.85 6.41 -11.09
C THR A 60 -10.60 5.14 -10.72
N ALA A 61 -10.63 4.81 -9.43
CA ALA A 61 -11.42 3.71 -8.90
C ALA A 61 -11.76 3.93 -7.43
N ASP A 62 -13.00 3.62 -7.07
CA ASP A 62 -13.46 3.53 -5.69
C ASP A 62 -13.35 2.08 -5.21
N LEU A 63 -12.38 1.81 -4.36
CA LEU A 63 -12.15 0.46 -3.83
C LEU A 63 -13.22 -0.03 -2.85
N GLY A 64 -14.18 0.82 -2.48
CA GLY A 64 -15.40 0.41 -1.79
C GLY A 64 -16.43 -0.28 -2.71
N LYS A 65 -16.26 -0.17 -4.02
CA LYS A 65 -17.16 -0.76 -5.02
C LYS A 65 -16.52 -1.96 -5.70
N THR A 66 -17.18 -3.09 -5.61
CA THR A 66 -16.67 -4.38 -6.09
C THR A 66 -16.34 -4.38 -7.58
N ASP A 67 -17.25 -3.87 -8.39
CA ASP A 67 -17.13 -3.78 -9.84
C ASP A 67 -15.96 -2.90 -10.28
N GLU A 68 -15.74 -1.75 -9.61
CA GLU A 68 -14.60 -0.88 -9.90
C GLU A 68 -13.27 -1.52 -9.51
N VAL A 69 -13.22 -2.29 -8.41
CA VAL A 69 -12.01 -3.04 -8.01
C VAL A 69 -11.67 -4.13 -9.03
N GLU A 70 -12.68 -4.88 -9.49
CA GLU A 70 -12.48 -5.96 -10.45
C GLU A 70 -12.07 -5.42 -11.83
N ALA A 71 -12.64 -4.29 -12.25
CA ALA A 71 -12.30 -3.64 -13.50
C ALA A 71 -10.90 -3.01 -13.50
N LEU A 72 -10.43 -2.48 -12.35
CA LEU A 72 -9.18 -1.70 -12.28
C LEU A 72 -7.98 -2.45 -12.83
N ALA A 73 -7.75 -3.68 -12.39
CA ALA A 73 -6.59 -4.45 -12.83
C ALA A 73 -6.66 -4.76 -14.35
N THR A 74 -7.84 -5.11 -14.85
CA THR A 74 -8.07 -5.37 -16.29
C THR A 74 -7.81 -4.11 -17.11
N THR A 75 -8.40 -2.98 -16.72
CA THR A 75 -8.24 -1.70 -17.44
C THR A 75 -6.76 -1.25 -17.48
N VAL A 76 -6.02 -1.46 -16.38
CA VAL A 76 -4.57 -1.16 -16.36
C VAL A 76 -3.80 -2.10 -17.29
N GLU A 77 -4.10 -3.41 -17.28
CA GLU A 77 -3.44 -4.37 -18.16
C GLU A 77 -3.77 -4.14 -19.64
N GLU A 78 -4.99 -3.73 -19.97
CA GLU A 78 -5.39 -3.36 -21.33
C GLU A 78 -4.65 -2.11 -21.83
N ALA A 79 -4.48 -1.10 -20.96
CA ALA A 79 -3.83 0.15 -21.33
C ALA A 79 -2.30 0.07 -21.38
N LEU A 80 -1.69 -0.69 -20.45
CA LEU A 80 -0.23 -0.73 -20.26
C LEU A 80 0.40 -2.09 -20.61
N GLY A 81 -0.41 -3.11 -20.90
CA GLY A 81 0.01 -4.45 -21.33
C GLY A 81 0.23 -5.46 -20.21
N LYS A 82 0.61 -5.02 -19.00
CA LYS A 82 0.85 -5.89 -17.83
C LYS A 82 0.86 -5.10 -16.52
N ILE A 83 0.81 -5.82 -15.40
CA ILE A 83 1.15 -5.27 -14.08
C ILE A 83 2.28 -6.14 -13.52
N ASP A 84 3.47 -5.57 -13.32
CA ASP A 84 4.62 -6.26 -12.71
C ASP A 84 4.67 -6.05 -11.21
N ILE A 85 4.19 -4.89 -10.73
CA ILE A 85 4.20 -4.48 -9.33
C ILE A 85 2.81 -4.01 -8.94
N LEU A 86 2.22 -4.61 -7.91
CA LEU A 86 1.02 -4.11 -7.26
C LEU A 86 1.40 -3.52 -5.90
N VAL A 87 1.09 -2.24 -5.68
CA VAL A 87 1.15 -1.61 -4.36
C VAL A 87 -0.26 -1.27 -3.90
N HIS A 88 -0.82 -2.10 -3.03
CA HIS A 88 -2.09 -1.81 -2.39
C HIS A 88 -1.86 -0.95 -1.16
N ASN A 89 -1.94 0.37 -1.36
CA ASN A 89 -1.75 1.37 -0.33
C ASN A 89 -3.07 2.05 0.09
N ALA A 90 -4.09 2.02 -0.76
CA ALA A 90 -5.38 2.62 -0.43
C ALA A 90 -5.93 2.04 0.88
N GLY A 91 -6.49 2.91 1.69
CA GLY A 91 -7.11 2.55 2.95
C GLY A 91 -7.85 3.71 3.57
N VAL A 92 -8.86 3.39 4.37
CA VAL A 92 -9.68 4.33 5.12
C VAL A 92 -9.71 3.94 6.59
N THR A 93 -9.99 4.90 7.45
CA THR A 93 -10.31 4.69 8.87
C THR A 93 -11.75 5.12 9.14
N ARG A 94 -12.41 4.47 10.07
CA ARG A 94 -13.69 4.86 10.66
C ARG A 94 -13.59 4.56 12.14
N ASP A 95 -12.97 5.50 12.84
CA ASP A 95 -12.59 5.33 14.24
C ASP A 95 -13.80 5.50 15.14
N ASN A 96 -14.08 4.50 15.98
CA ASN A 96 -15.11 4.54 16.99
C ASN A 96 -14.78 3.54 18.11
N LEU A 97 -15.21 3.83 19.34
CA LEU A 97 -15.06 2.86 20.44
C LEU A 97 -15.80 1.56 20.08
N PHE A 98 -15.22 0.42 20.41
CA PHE A 98 -15.70 -0.90 20.02
C PHE A 98 -17.20 -1.11 20.27
N LEU A 99 -17.69 -0.73 21.45
CA LEU A 99 -19.12 -0.85 21.82
C LEU A 99 -20.04 0.16 21.11
N ARG A 100 -19.49 1.12 20.39
CA ARG A 100 -20.25 2.14 19.65
C ARG A 100 -20.03 2.06 18.15
N MET A 101 -19.12 1.20 17.71
CA MET A 101 -18.81 1.01 16.29
C MET A 101 -20.02 0.43 15.58
N LYS A 102 -20.41 1.07 14.49
CA LYS A 102 -21.51 0.63 13.64
C LYS A 102 -21.04 -0.39 12.63
N ASP A 103 -21.95 -1.26 12.19
CA ASP A 103 -21.64 -2.28 11.17
C ASP A 103 -21.17 -1.63 9.86
N GLU A 104 -21.76 -0.49 9.47
CA GLU A 104 -21.33 0.23 8.26
C GLU A 104 -19.90 0.80 8.36
N GLU A 105 -19.48 1.22 9.56
CA GLU A 105 -18.10 1.67 9.81
C GLU A 105 -17.11 0.52 9.72
N TRP A 106 -17.49 -0.65 10.21
CA TRP A 106 -16.73 -1.89 10.08
C TRP A 106 -16.66 -2.33 8.63
N ASP A 107 -17.81 -2.52 7.98
CA ASP A 107 -17.89 -3.04 6.62
C ASP A 107 -17.14 -2.18 5.61
N GLN A 108 -17.22 -0.85 5.72
CA GLN A 108 -16.50 0.06 4.84
C GLN A 108 -14.99 -0.10 4.98
N VAL A 109 -14.47 -0.22 6.21
CA VAL A 109 -13.03 -0.39 6.45
C VAL A 109 -12.56 -1.75 5.93
N ILE A 110 -13.30 -2.82 6.19
CA ILE A 110 -12.97 -4.16 5.68
C ILE A 110 -13.04 -4.21 4.15
N ALA A 111 -14.08 -3.61 3.55
CA ALA A 111 -14.24 -3.59 2.10
C ALA A 111 -13.05 -2.93 1.41
N VAL A 112 -12.69 -1.71 1.83
CA VAL A 112 -11.62 -0.92 1.18
C VAL A 112 -10.23 -1.45 1.52
N ASN A 113 -9.97 -1.72 2.80
CA ASN A 113 -8.61 -2.05 3.22
C ASN A 113 -8.24 -3.51 2.93
N LEU A 114 -9.14 -4.45 3.19
CA LEU A 114 -8.84 -5.88 3.11
C LEU A 114 -9.41 -6.54 1.85
N THR A 115 -10.72 -6.43 1.63
CA THR A 115 -11.39 -7.13 0.53
C THR A 115 -10.92 -6.64 -0.83
N ALA A 116 -10.74 -5.34 -1.01
CA ALA A 116 -10.20 -4.80 -2.26
C ALA A 116 -8.76 -5.27 -2.50
N GLY A 117 -7.92 -5.31 -1.44
CA GLY A 117 -6.56 -5.85 -1.52
C GLY A 117 -6.54 -7.30 -1.98
N PHE A 118 -7.43 -8.14 -1.44
CA PHE A 118 -7.60 -9.53 -1.88
C PHE A 118 -7.97 -9.61 -3.37
N ARG A 119 -8.97 -8.84 -3.81
CA ARG A 119 -9.44 -8.86 -5.20
C ARG A 119 -8.36 -8.42 -6.18
N LEU A 120 -7.67 -7.31 -5.90
CA LEU A 120 -6.57 -6.82 -6.72
C LEU A 120 -5.41 -7.81 -6.79
N ALA A 121 -5.02 -8.39 -5.65
CA ALA A 121 -3.97 -9.41 -5.64
C ALA A 121 -4.36 -10.63 -6.48
N ARG A 122 -5.59 -11.13 -6.34
CA ARG A 122 -6.11 -12.25 -7.13
C ARG A 122 -6.12 -11.94 -8.63
N ALA A 123 -6.52 -10.74 -9.03
CA ALA A 123 -6.58 -10.31 -10.43
C ALA A 123 -5.17 -10.23 -11.04
N THR A 124 -4.23 -9.58 -10.36
CA THR A 124 -2.87 -9.34 -10.86
C THR A 124 -1.98 -10.59 -10.78
N ALA A 125 -2.14 -11.42 -9.74
CA ALA A 125 -1.33 -12.62 -9.54
C ALA A 125 -1.41 -13.60 -10.73
N LYS A 126 -2.56 -13.73 -11.38
CA LYS A 126 -2.76 -14.62 -12.53
C LYS A 126 -1.80 -14.30 -13.69
N GLY A 127 -1.65 -13.02 -14.04
CA GLY A 127 -0.72 -12.54 -15.06
C GLY A 127 0.73 -12.71 -14.60
N MET A 128 1.06 -12.33 -13.38
CA MET A 128 2.39 -12.46 -12.77
C MET A 128 2.87 -13.92 -12.74
N MET A 129 2.01 -14.86 -12.32
CA MET A 129 2.33 -16.30 -12.29
C MET A 129 2.63 -16.87 -13.69
N ARG A 130 1.89 -16.45 -14.72
CA ARG A 130 2.13 -16.87 -16.12
C ARG A 130 3.48 -16.39 -16.63
N ARG A 131 3.84 -15.14 -16.33
CA ARG A 131 5.13 -14.53 -16.69
C ARG A 131 6.29 -14.97 -15.79
N ARG A 132 5.99 -15.66 -14.67
CA ARG A 132 6.96 -16.05 -13.63
C ARG A 132 7.74 -14.84 -13.11
N SER A 133 7.07 -13.73 -12.93
CA SER A 133 7.63 -12.47 -12.42
C SER A 133 6.51 -11.59 -11.88
N GLY A 134 6.67 -11.12 -10.66
CA GLY A 134 5.70 -10.18 -10.03
C GLY A 134 6.09 -9.81 -8.61
N ARG A 135 5.61 -8.66 -8.17
CA ARG A 135 5.77 -8.12 -6.81
C ARG A 135 4.43 -7.60 -6.31
N ILE A 136 3.93 -8.14 -5.22
CA ILE A 136 2.71 -7.66 -4.56
C ILE A 136 3.10 -7.11 -3.19
N ILE A 137 2.80 -5.84 -2.95
CA ILE A 137 3.18 -5.14 -1.74
C ILE A 137 1.93 -4.51 -1.13
N PHE A 138 1.63 -4.88 0.11
CA PHE A 138 0.54 -4.30 0.88
C PHE A 138 1.09 -3.29 1.89
N VAL A 139 0.54 -2.08 1.89
CA VAL A 139 0.81 -1.10 2.94
C VAL A 139 -0.16 -1.36 4.09
N THR A 140 0.36 -1.93 5.16
CA THR A 140 -0.36 -2.27 6.37
C THR A 140 -0.28 -1.14 7.40
N SER A 141 -0.07 -1.44 8.67
CA SER A 141 0.14 -0.46 9.75
C SER A 141 0.70 -1.15 10.97
N VAL A 142 1.44 -0.42 11.79
CA VAL A 142 1.78 -0.82 13.16
C VAL A 142 0.54 -1.17 13.98
N VAL A 143 -0.59 -0.52 13.71
CA VAL A 143 -1.88 -0.77 14.38
C VAL A 143 -2.38 -2.21 14.14
N GLY A 144 -2.06 -2.82 13.01
CA GLY A 144 -2.39 -4.21 12.75
C GLY A 144 -1.64 -5.20 13.65
N ALA A 145 -0.47 -4.82 14.16
CA ALA A 145 0.32 -5.64 15.09
C ALA A 145 0.01 -5.34 16.56
N MET A 146 -0.17 -4.06 16.91
CA MET A 146 -0.31 -3.62 18.30
C MET A 146 -1.76 -3.39 18.75
N GLY A 147 -2.67 -3.16 17.81
CA GLY A 147 -3.98 -2.58 18.09
C GLY A 147 -3.90 -1.09 18.39
N ASN A 148 -5.05 -0.43 18.39
CA ASN A 148 -5.19 0.94 18.89
C ASN A 148 -6.63 1.15 19.37
N PRO A 149 -6.88 1.74 20.54
CA PRO A 149 -8.24 2.04 20.99
C PRO A 149 -9.01 2.86 19.96
N GLY A 150 -10.27 2.46 19.69
CA GLY A 150 -11.11 3.09 18.69
C GLY A 150 -10.88 2.64 17.24
N GLN A 151 -9.91 1.78 16.98
CA GLN A 151 -9.54 1.33 15.63
C GLN A 151 -9.68 -0.20 15.43
N GLY A 152 -10.67 -0.83 16.06
CA GLY A 152 -10.85 -2.28 15.97
C GLY A 152 -11.02 -2.79 14.53
N ASN A 153 -11.83 -2.11 13.72
CA ASN A 153 -12.01 -2.39 12.29
C ASN A 153 -10.71 -2.22 11.48
N TYR A 154 -10.00 -1.12 11.70
CA TYR A 154 -8.74 -0.84 11.01
C TYR A 154 -7.64 -1.84 11.40
N ALA A 155 -7.49 -2.12 12.70
CA ALA A 155 -6.56 -3.13 13.20
C ALA A 155 -6.84 -4.50 12.60
N ALA A 156 -8.11 -4.94 12.61
CA ALA A 156 -8.54 -6.20 12.01
C ALA A 156 -8.20 -6.26 10.51
N SER A 157 -8.49 -5.18 9.75
CA SER A 157 -8.20 -5.12 8.33
C SER A 157 -6.69 -5.23 8.03
N LYS A 158 -5.85 -4.53 8.80
CA LYS A 158 -4.39 -4.51 8.59
C LYS A 158 -3.71 -5.80 9.06
N ALA A 159 -4.20 -6.42 10.14
CA ALA A 159 -3.77 -7.74 10.58
C ALA A 159 -4.20 -8.84 9.58
N GLY A 160 -5.44 -8.75 9.07
CA GLY A 160 -5.96 -9.68 8.06
C GLY A 160 -5.14 -9.69 6.78
N ILE A 161 -4.68 -8.52 6.31
CA ILE A 161 -3.77 -8.43 5.15
C ILE A 161 -2.47 -9.21 5.40
N VAL A 162 -1.88 -9.09 6.59
CA VAL A 162 -0.62 -9.79 6.90
C VAL A 162 -0.81 -11.31 6.84
N GLY A 163 -1.90 -11.81 7.42
CA GLY A 163 -2.24 -13.25 7.33
C GLY A 163 -2.47 -13.71 5.90
N MET A 164 -3.26 -12.95 5.13
CA MET A 164 -3.53 -13.22 3.72
C MET A 164 -2.24 -13.21 2.87
N ALA A 165 -1.38 -12.21 3.07
CA ALA A 165 -0.12 -12.09 2.36
C ALA A 165 0.80 -13.29 2.57
N LYS A 166 0.89 -13.80 3.80
CA LYS A 166 1.67 -15.01 4.13
C LYS A 166 1.14 -16.26 3.42
N SER A 167 -0.19 -16.45 3.39
CA SER A 167 -0.81 -17.58 2.69
C SER A 167 -0.53 -17.51 1.18
N LEU A 168 -0.79 -16.36 0.57
CA LEU A 168 -0.57 -16.16 -0.86
C LEU A 168 0.92 -16.32 -1.24
N ALA A 169 1.84 -15.84 -0.38
CA ALA A 169 3.27 -16.01 -0.57
C ALA A 169 3.67 -17.50 -0.68
N GLN A 170 3.14 -18.34 0.20
CA GLN A 170 3.41 -19.79 0.16
C GLN A 170 2.86 -20.46 -1.10
N GLU A 171 1.67 -20.03 -1.57
CA GLU A 171 1.02 -20.63 -2.73
C GLU A 171 1.77 -20.35 -4.05
N ILE A 172 2.33 -19.14 -4.22
CA ILE A 172 2.83 -18.72 -5.54
C ILE A 172 4.33 -18.40 -5.60
N ALA A 173 5.09 -18.60 -4.51
CA ALA A 173 6.54 -18.35 -4.47
C ALA A 173 7.31 -19.09 -5.60
N THR A 174 6.92 -20.33 -5.91
CA THR A 174 7.54 -21.13 -6.98
C THR A 174 7.37 -20.54 -8.39
N ARG A 175 6.53 -19.51 -8.51
CA ARG A 175 6.30 -18.74 -9.73
C ARG A 175 7.14 -17.46 -9.80
N ASN A 176 8.14 -17.29 -8.93
CA ASN A 176 8.95 -16.07 -8.84
C ASN A 176 8.09 -14.80 -8.65
N VAL A 177 7.02 -14.93 -7.87
CA VAL A 177 6.17 -13.82 -7.43
C VAL A 177 6.32 -13.68 -5.93
N THR A 178 6.74 -12.50 -5.47
CA THR A 178 6.87 -12.22 -4.04
C THR A 178 5.70 -11.40 -3.53
N ILE A 179 5.26 -11.71 -2.32
CA ILE A 179 4.19 -10.99 -1.64
C ILE A 179 4.68 -10.55 -0.27
N ASN A 180 4.69 -9.25 -0.03
CA ASN A 180 5.21 -8.68 1.20
C ASN A 180 4.31 -7.56 1.72
N CYS A 181 4.53 -7.20 2.98
CA CYS A 181 3.87 -6.09 3.64
C CYS A 181 4.89 -5.03 4.05
N VAL A 182 4.49 -3.76 4.00
CA VAL A 182 5.17 -2.66 4.68
C VAL A 182 4.23 -2.17 5.78
N ALA A 183 4.72 -2.11 7.02
CA ALA A 183 3.95 -1.67 8.18
C ALA A 183 4.47 -0.32 8.71
N PRO A 184 3.90 0.81 8.25
CA PRO A 184 4.27 2.11 8.74
C PRO A 184 3.83 2.31 10.19
N GLY A 185 4.61 3.10 10.95
CA GLY A 185 4.18 3.73 12.19
C GLY A 185 3.43 5.03 11.93
N PHE A 186 3.67 6.03 12.80
CA PHE A 186 3.15 7.38 12.58
C PHE A 186 3.97 8.10 11.52
N ILE A 187 3.33 8.39 10.40
CA ILE A 187 3.94 9.06 9.23
C ILE A 187 3.34 10.46 9.09
N ASP A 188 4.18 11.47 8.91
CA ASP A 188 3.77 12.87 8.74
C ASP A 188 3.08 13.04 7.37
N THR A 189 1.77 13.11 7.39
CA THR A 189 0.89 13.23 6.24
C THR A 189 -0.27 14.16 6.57
N ALA A 190 -1.09 14.52 5.59
CA ALA A 190 -2.31 15.29 5.85
C ALA A 190 -3.25 14.63 6.89
N MET A 191 -3.23 13.30 7.01
CA MET A 191 -4.03 12.56 7.99
C MET A 191 -3.53 12.81 9.44
N THR A 192 -2.21 12.89 9.64
CA THR A 192 -1.60 13.16 10.96
C THR A 192 -1.40 14.65 11.22
N GLY A 193 -1.54 15.49 10.20
CA GLY A 193 -1.49 16.94 10.29
C GLY A 193 -2.67 17.55 11.10
N ALA A 194 -3.74 16.77 11.32
CA ALA A 194 -4.88 17.17 12.16
C ALA A 194 -4.59 17.01 13.68
N LEU A 195 -3.46 16.41 14.08
CA LEU A 195 -3.06 16.28 15.49
C LEU A 195 -2.65 17.63 16.06
N ASP A 196 -3.19 17.98 17.23
CA ASP A 196 -2.70 19.12 17.99
C ASP A 196 -1.28 18.89 18.56
N ASP A 197 -0.63 19.94 19.05
CA ASP A 197 0.75 19.87 19.55
C ASP A 197 0.93 18.88 20.70
N LYS A 198 -0.07 18.74 21.59
CA LYS A 198 -0.02 17.80 22.73
C LYS A 198 -0.13 16.35 22.23
N GLN A 199 -1.05 16.12 21.31
CA GLN A 199 -1.21 14.80 20.67
C GLN A 199 0.07 14.43 19.90
N ARG A 200 0.63 15.38 19.14
CA ARG A 200 1.87 15.18 18.39
C ARG A 200 3.04 14.86 19.32
N ALA A 201 3.20 15.63 20.40
CA ALA A 201 4.25 15.38 21.41
C ALA A 201 4.10 14.01 22.08
N ARG A 202 2.86 13.59 22.40
CA ARG A 202 2.57 12.27 22.96
C ARG A 202 2.93 11.14 21.98
N VAL A 203 2.58 11.30 20.72
CA VAL A 203 2.91 10.32 19.65
C VAL A 203 4.42 10.21 19.52
N VAL A 204 5.12 11.33 19.37
CA VAL A 204 6.59 11.37 19.21
C VAL A 204 7.29 10.81 20.44
N GLY A 205 6.79 11.08 21.65
CA GLY A 205 7.35 10.53 22.89
C GLY A 205 7.31 9.00 23.00
N ASN A 206 6.42 8.34 22.25
CA ASN A 206 6.35 6.88 22.19
C ASN A 206 7.20 6.26 21.07
N ILE A 207 7.78 7.06 20.19
CA ILE A 207 8.61 6.58 19.08
C ILE A 207 10.09 6.59 19.52
N PRO A 208 10.79 5.45 19.61
CA PRO A 208 12.19 5.41 20.03
C PRO A 208 13.12 6.32 19.22
N MET A 209 12.87 6.50 17.92
CA MET A 209 13.62 7.43 17.06
C MET A 209 13.31 8.91 17.34
N GLY A 210 12.37 9.25 18.22
CA GLY A 210 12.06 10.62 18.64
C GLY A 210 11.45 11.51 17.54
N ARG A 211 10.98 10.93 16.44
CA ARG A 211 10.33 11.65 15.35
C ARG A 211 9.28 10.79 14.66
N MET A 212 8.33 11.43 14.04
CA MET A 212 7.46 10.75 13.07
C MET A 212 8.27 10.39 11.81
N GLY A 213 7.87 9.30 11.13
CA GLY A 213 8.38 8.98 9.83
C GLY A 213 7.84 9.93 8.75
N THR A 214 8.48 9.90 7.59
CA THR A 214 8.03 10.63 6.40
C THR A 214 7.44 9.65 5.38
N PRO A 215 6.60 10.09 4.44
CA PRO A 215 6.17 9.25 3.32
C PRO A 215 7.34 8.63 2.53
N LYS A 216 8.48 9.31 2.47
CA LYS A 216 9.71 8.80 1.82
C LYS A 216 10.31 7.60 2.55
N ASP A 217 10.25 7.57 3.89
CA ASP A 217 10.75 6.43 4.68
C ASP A 217 9.97 5.15 4.30
N VAL A 218 8.65 5.26 4.11
CA VAL A 218 7.79 4.14 3.67
C VAL A 218 8.04 3.77 2.20
N ALA A 219 8.16 4.77 1.33
CA ALA A 219 8.35 4.57 -0.11
C ALA A 219 9.68 3.86 -0.42
N ALA A 220 10.75 4.14 0.34
CA ALA A 220 12.03 3.45 0.22
C ALA A 220 11.91 1.93 0.46
N ALA A 221 11.14 1.55 1.49
CA ALA A 221 10.86 0.15 1.78
C ALA A 221 10.04 -0.53 0.66
N VAL A 222 9.08 0.19 0.09
CA VAL A 222 8.30 -0.30 -1.06
C VAL A 222 9.18 -0.51 -2.29
N VAL A 223 10.07 0.44 -2.61
CA VAL A 223 11.01 0.32 -3.74
C VAL A 223 11.92 -0.91 -3.57
N TYR A 224 12.50 -1.11 -2.38
CA TYR A 224 13.27 -2.31 -2.09
C TYR A 224 12.47 -3.58 -2.39
N LEU A 225 11.26 -3.71 -1.83
CA LEU A 225 10.43 -4.91 -2.03
C LEU A 225 9.92 -5.06 -3.48
N ALA A 226 9.87 -3.99 -4.25
CA ALA A 226 9.49 -3.99 -5.66
C ALA A 226 10.62 -4.43 -6.59
N SER A 227 11.86 -4.36 -6.14
CA SER A 227 13.07 -4.57 -6.93
C SER A 227 13.49 -6.03 -6.99
N ASP A 228 14.50 -6.31 -7.82
CA ASP A 228 15.07 -7.65 -7.95
C ASP A 228 16.00 -7.99 -6.76
N GLU A 229 16.49 -7.01 -6.02
CA GLU A 229 17.26 -7.19 -4.79
C GLU A 229 16.43 -7.84 -3.67
N ALA A 230 15.09 -7.74 -3.74
CA ALA A 230 14.18 -8.41 -2.82
C ALA A 230 13.63 -9.76 -3.36
N ALA A 231 14.23 -10.34 -4.41
CA ALA A 231 13.71 -11.55 -5.04
C ALA A 231 13.62 -12.77 -4.10
N TYR A 232 14.40 -12.78 -3.00
CA TYR A 232 14.36 -13.86 -1.99
C TYR A 232 13.59 -13.47 -0.73
N VAL A 233 12.84 -12.35 -0.77
CA VAL A 233 12.00 -11.86 0.33
C VAL A 233 10.54 -12.06 -0.03
N THR A 234 9.84 -12.96 0.65
CA THR A 234 8.40 -13.20 0.47
C THR A 234 7.73 -13.58 1.79
N GLY A 235 6.48 -13.20 1.98
CA GLY A 235 5.73 -13.41 3.23
C GLY A 235 6.19 -12.52 4.39
N ALA A 236 7.10 -11.59 4.16
CA ALA A 236 7.66 -10.73 5.18
C ALA A 236 6.79 -9.48 5.43
N THR A 237 6.91 -8.95 6.64
CA THR A 237 6.41 -7.60 6.97
C THR A 237 7.59 -6.73 7.35
N LEU A 238 7.87 -5.70 6.53
CA LEU A 238 8.91 -4.73 6.80
C LEU A 238 8.33 -3.59 7.63
N HIS A 239 8.78 -3.51 8.89
CA HIS A 239 8.31 -2.49 9.83
C HIS A 239 9.06 -1.17 9.63
N VAL A 240 8.33 -0.09 9.30
CA VAL A 240 8.87 1.27 9.07
C VAL A 240 8.20 2.21 10.07
N ASN A 241 8.59 2.08 11.34
CA ASN A 241 7.84 2.69 12.46
C ASN A 241 8.73 3.39 13.51
N GLY A 242 10.01 3.59 13.24
CA GLY A 242 10.93 4.25 14.17
C GLY A 242 11.15 3.51 15.50
N GLY A 243 10.88 2.19 15.51
CA GLY A 243 10.97 1.37 16.72
C GLY A 243 9.69 1.33 17.57
N LEU A 244 8.59 1.95 17.11
CA LEU A 244 7.32 1.97 17.85
C LEU A 244 6.77 0.57 18.12
N ALA A 245 6.98 -0.36 17.20
CA ALA A 245 6.70 -1.78 17.39
C ALA A 245 7.89 -2.60 16.85
N MET A 246 8.45 -3.42 17.73
CA MET A 246 9.53 -4.35 17.45
C MET A 246 8.95 -5.79 17.54
N VAL A 247 8.44 -6.32 16.43
CA VAL A 247 7.74 -7.60 16.32
C VAL A 247 8.31 -8.47 15.20
#